data_29084f98acd73581aa58c5af43fd98a5
#
_entry.id   29084f98acd73581aa58c5af43fd98a5
#
_cell.length_a   1.000
_cell.length_b   1.000
_cell.length_c   1.000
_cell.angle_alpha   90.00
_cell.angle_beta   90.00
_cell.angle_gamma   90.00
#
_symmetry.space_group_name_H-M   'P 1'
#
loop_
_entity.id
_entity.type
_entity.pdbx_description
1 polymer ?
#
loop_
_entity_poly.entity_id
_entity_poly.type
_entity_poly.pdbx_seq_one_letter_code
_entity_poly.pdbx_strand_id
1 'polypeptide(L)'
;MLAIKDLRVVYPNGYEALKSVSLEVQSGEIVALIGRSGAGKSTILRCINRFQPATSGQIILDGVDIAGLNAGEVRRMRSRIGFVWQEYNLVERLTVMKNVLSGRLGQYSSLQSCFHWFDTGQREIALHSLERVNMLHRATQRADRLSGGEKQRVAIARALAQRPMIIVADEPVASLDVELSWQIMSDLVRVSRDEQVPTLISIHDVELAKAFCDRIVGLAQGEIVFDGLPSRLDRAALDRIFRFDRPVDLVPLEERQTLVERTRA
;
A
#
# COMPACT_ATOMS: atom_id res chain seq x y z
N MET A 1 9.58 -7.51 -11.36
CA MET A 1 10.16 -8.08 -10.12
C MET A 1 10.68 -6.94 -9.24
N LEU A 2 10.40 -7.00 -7.93
CA LEU A 2 10.99 -6.10 -6.93
C LEU A 2 11.99 -6.89 -6.08
N ALA A 3 13.17 -6.32 -5.82
CA ALA A 3 14.12 -6.86 -4.84
C ALA A 3 14.60 -5.72 -3.93
N ILE A 4 14.47 -5.92 -2.64
CA ILE A 4 14.97 -5.04 -1.58
C ILE A 4 16.12 -5.80 -0.92
N LYS A 5 17.30 -5.15 -0.77
CA LYS A 5 18.49 -5.75 -0.20
C LYS A 5 19.04 -4.86 0.91
N ASP A 6 19.11 -5.39 2.11
CA ASP A 6 19.68 -4.78 3.29
C ASP A 6 19.21 -3.33 3.55
N LEU A 7 17.90 -3.11 3.30
CA LEU A 7 17.29 -1.79 3.41
C LEU A 7 17.29 -1.31 4.84
N ARG A 8 17.96 -0.20 5.08
CA ARG A 8 18.05 0.48 6.38
C ARG A 8 17.49 1.88 6.28
N VAL A 9 16.69 2.29 7.26
CA VAL A 9 16.11 3.64 7.32
C VAL A 9 16.22 4.17 8.73
N VAL A 10 16.95 5.29 8.86
CA VAL A 10 17.05 6.07 10.09
C VAL A 10 16.47 7.45 9.82
N TYR A 11 15.49 7.86 10.60
CA TYR A 11 14.90 9.19 10.51
C TYR A 11 15.80 10.26 11.13
N PRO A 12 15.61 11.56 10.79
CA PRO A 12 16.46 12.65 11.31
C PRO A 12 16.49 12.76 12.85
N ASN A 13 15.45 12.27 13.54
CA ASN A 13 15.38 12.20 15.00
C ASN A 13 16.15 11.02 15.62
N GLY A 14 16.90 10.27 14.83
CA GLY A 14 17.65 9.08 15.26
C GLY A 14 16.83 7.79 15.34
N TYR A 15 15.52 7.83 15.09
CA TYR A 15 14.70 6.62 15.11
C TYR A 15 15.02 5.71 13.93
N GLU A 16 15.44 4.48 14.21
CA GLU A 16 15.73 3.45 13.22
C GLU A 16 14.45 2.66 12.89
N ALA A 17 13.85 3.00 11.77
CA ALA A 17 12.57 2.43 11.35
C ALA A 17 12.72 1.10 10.61
N LEU A 18 13.85 0.89 9.93
CA LEU A 18 14.19 -0.37 9.27
C LEU A 18 15.65 -0.73 9.55
N LYS A 19 15.87 -2.00 9.90
CA LYS A 19 17.16 -2.56 10.27
C LYS A 19 17.56 -3.69 9.32
N SER A 20 18.17 -3.35 8.18
CA SER A 20 18.64 -4.34 7.19
C SER A 20 17.54 -5.31 6.70
N VAL A 21 16.46 -4.75 6.15
CA VAL A 21 15.34 -5.53 5.59
C VAL A 21 15.66 -5.99 4.19
N SER A 22 15.54 -7.31 3.93
CA SER A 22 15.67 -7.89 2.59
C SER A 22 14.40 -8.65 2.21
N LEU A 23 13.86 -8.37 1.03
CA LEU A 23 12.57 -8.88 0.55
C LEU A 23 12.56 -8.89 -0.98
N GLU A 24 12.00 -9.94 -1.58
CA GLU A 24 11.74 -10.01 -3.01
C GLU A 24 10.24 -10.20 -3.26
N VAL A 25 9.73 -9.63 -4.36
CA VAL A 25 8.36 -9.87 -4.84
C VAL A 25 8.44 -10.25 -6.30
N GLN A 26 7.95 -11.44 -6.60
CA GLN A 26 7.98 -11.99 -7.95
C GLN A 26 6.84 -11.43 -8.82
N SER A 27 6.96 -11.61 -10.15
CA SER A 27 5.89 -11.18 -11.07
C SER A 27 4.59 -11.92 -10.75
N GLY A 28 3.49 -11.18 -10.65
CA GLY A 28 2.17 -11.72 -10.31
C GLY A 28 1.99 -12.17 -8.85
N GLU A 29 3.06 -12.14 -8.03
CA GLU A 29 2.98 -12.49 -6.60
C GLU A 29 2.30 -11.39 -5.79
N ILE A 30 1.43 -11.79 -4.86
CA ILE A 30 0.75 -10.91 -3.92
C ILE A 30 1.29 -11.16 -2.53
N VAL A 31 2.03 -10.18 -2.00
CA VAL A 31 2.72 -10.26 -0.72
C VAL A 31 2.07 -9.31 0.29
N ALA A 32 1.67 -9.85 1.44
CA ALA A 32 1.22 -9.05 2.58
C ALA A 32 2.39 -8.67 3.50
N LEU A 33 2.47 -7.41 3.88
CA LEU A 33 3.26 -6.94 5.01
C LEU A 33 2.35 -6.83 6.23
N ILE A 34 2.58 -7.62 7.27
CA ILE A 34 1.85 -7.58 8.53
C ILE A 34 2.76 -7.16 9.68
N GLY A 35 2.17 -6.62 10.74
CA GLY A 35 2.90 -6.19 11.93
C GLY A 35 2.21 -5.02 12.63
N ARG A 36 2.64 -4.70 13.84
CA ARG A 36 2.08 -3.59 14.63
C ARG A 36 2.25 -2.24 13.95
N SER A 37 1.50 -1.24 14.39
CA SER A 37 1.78 0.15 14.04
C SER A 37 3.22 0.50 14.43
N GLY A 38 3.95 1.18 13.54
CA GLY A 38 5.36 1.50 13.75
C GLY A 38 6.36 0.36 13.46
N ALA A 39 5.93 -0.84 13.04
CA ALA A 39 6.84 -1.95 12.72
C ALA A 39 7.72 -1.73 11.46
N GLY A 40 7.43 -0.69 10.66
CA GLY A 40 8.21 -0.36 9.45
C GLY A 40 7.50 -0.62 8.12
N LYS A 41 6.26 -1.16 8.12
CA LYS A 41 5.51 -1.50 6.90
C LYS A 41 5.40 -0.33 5.91
N SER A 42 4.78 0.77 6.33
CA SER A 42 4.62 1.97 5.49
C SER A 42 5.96 2.61 5.13
N THR A 43 7.01 2.44 5.94
CA THR A 43 8.36 2.90 5.61
C THR A 43 8.93 2.15 4.41
N ILE A 44 8.77 0.82 4.34
CA ILE A 44 9.17 0.01 3.16
C ILE A 44 8.42 0.52 1.92
N LEU A 45 7.09 0.67 1.99
CA LEU A 45 6.27 1.10 0.86
C LEU A 45 6.66 2.51 0.38
N ARG A 46 6.95 3.42 1.30
CA ARG A 46 7.42 4.78 0.99
C ARG A 46 8.82 4.81 0.39
N CYS A 47 9.71 3.88 0.79
CA CYS A 47 11.04 3.75 0.19
C CYS A 47 10.96 3.26 -1.26
N ILE A 48 10.08 2.30 -1.58
CA ILE A 48 9.86 1.82 -2.96
C ILE A 48 9.45 2.99 -3.87
N ASN A 49 8.63 3.90 -3.39
CA ASN A 49 8.19 5.07 -4.16
C ASN A 49 9.10 6.31 -3.96
N ARG A 50 10.22 6.15 -3.23
CA ARG A 50 11.17 7.23 -2.89
C ARG A 50 10.51 8.46 -2.24
N PHE A 51 9.40 8.29 -1.52
CA PHE A 51 8.88 9.31 -0.61
C PHE A 51 9.72 9.41 0.67
N GLN A 52 10.31 8.28 1.08
CA GLN A 52 11.29 8.19 2.13
C GLN A 52 12.62 7.72 1.53
N PRO A 53 13.72 8.47 1.66
CA PRO A 53 15.03 7.99 1.25
C PRO A 53 15.51 6.86 2.18
N ALA A 54 16.17 5.86 1.61
CA ALA A 54 16.91 4.87 2.37
C ALA A 54 18.19 5.50 2.96
N THR A 55 18.59 5.06 4.15
CA THR A 55 19.90 5.40 4.74
C THR A 55 20.99 4.56 4.10
N SER A 56 20.71 3.28 3.86
CA SER A 56 21.58 2.34 3.14
C SER A 56 20.76 1.17 2.58
N GLY A 57 21.38 0.31 1.80
CA GLY A 57 20.74 -0.80 1.10
C GLY A 57 20.32 -0.42 -0.30
N GLN A 58 19.67 -1.36 -0.99
CA GLN A 58 19.26 -1.22 -2.38
C GLN A 58 17.79 -1.57 -2.56
N ILE A 59 17.13 -0.89 -3.50
CA ILE A 59 15.79 -1.24 -3.96
C ILE A 59 15.85 -1.36 -5.47
N ILE A 60 15.74 -2.57 -5.98
CA ILE A 60 15.84 -2.90 -7.39
C ILE A 60 14.44 -3.18 -7.93
N LEU A 61 13.97 -2.36 -8.84
CA LEU A 61 12.70 -2.54 -9.52
C LEU A 61 12.98 -2.80 -11.00
N ASP A 62 12.61 -4.00 -11.46
CA ASP A 62 12.83 -4.46 -12.84
C ASP A 62 14.28 -4.29 -13.31
N GLY A 63 15.23 -4.66 -12.44
CA GLY A 63 16.67 -4.58 -12.71
C GLY A 63 17.30 -3.19 -12.50
N VAL A 64 16.51 -2.15 -12.16
CA VAL A 64 17.00 -0.79 -11.93
C VAL A 64 17.05 -0.49 -10.44
N ASP A 65 18.23 -0.15 -9.91
CA ASP A 65 18.35 0.36 -8.55
C ASP A 65 17.79 1.79 -8.48
N ILE A 66 16.69 1.95 -7.75
CA ILE A 66 15.98 3.21 -7.65
C ILE A 66 16.68 4.22 -6.73
N ALA A 67 17.64 3.79 -5.89
CA ALA A 67 18.34 4.68 -4.96
C ALA A 67 19.21 5.70 -5.70
N GLY A 68 19.84 5.30 -6.82
CA GLY A 68 20.73 6.12 -7.63
C GLY A 68 20.05 7.06 -8.63
N LEU A 69 18.72 6.99 -8.80
CA LEU A 69 18.01 7.75 -9.81
C LEU A 69 17.99 9.26 -9.55
N ASN A 70 18.18 10.07 -10.60
CA ASN A 70 17.98 11.52 -10.56
C ASN A 70 16.48 11.89 -10.50
N ALA A 71 16.16 13.17 -10.29
CA ALA A 71 14.77 13.64 -10.12
C ALA A 71 13.87 13.33 -11.32
N GLY A 72 14.38 13.43 -12.55
CA GLY A 72 13.62 13.11 -13.77
C GLY A 72 13.34 11.62 -13.91
N GLU A 73 14.31 10.78 -13.56
CA GLU A 73 14.18 9.33 -13.55
C GLU A 73 13.22 8.85 -12.46
N VAL A 74 13.30 9.44 -11.25
CA VAL A 74 12.34 9.18 -10.16
C VAL A 74 10.91 9.49 -10.60
N ARG A 75 10.69 10.62 -11.30
CA ARG A 75 9.34 10.96 -11.81
C ARG A 75 8.85 9.89 -12.81
N ARG A 76 9.68 9.44 -13.72
CA ARG A 76 9.34 8.37 -14.69
C ARG A 76 9.09 7.04 -13.98
N MET A 77 9.91 6.69 -13.01
CA MET A 77 9.76 5.47 -12.22
C MET A 77 8.44 5.49 -11.44
N ARG A 78 8.13 6.59 -10.73
CA ARG A 78 6.85 6.76 -10.01
C ARG A 78 5.62 6.63 -10.90
N SER A 79 5.68 7.04 -12.16
CA SER A 79 4.57 6.88 -13.10
C SER A 79 4.32 5.41 -13.49
N ARG A 80 5.21 4.49 -13.10
CA ARG A 80 5.11 3.04 -13.31
C ARG A 80 4.92 2.26 -12.02
N ILE A 81 4.74 2.94 -10.88
CA ILE A 81 4.40 2.33 -9.59
C ILE A 81 2.96 2.73 -9.27
N GLY A 82 2.05 1.76 -9.27
CA GLY A 82 0.67 1.96 -8.83
C GLY A 82 0.61 2.06 -7.31
N PHE A 83 0.35 3.25 -6.77
CA PHE A 83 0.24 3.43 -5.33
C PHE A 83 -1.23 3.59 -4.92
N VAL A 84 -1.70 2.71 -4.03
CA VAL A 84 -3.02 2.75 -3.41
C VAL A 84 -2.86 3.17 -1.96
N TRP A 85 -3.42 4.34 -1.61
CA TRP A 85 -3.30 4.95 -0.30
C TRP A 85 -4.45 4.57 0.62
N GLN A 86 -4.21 4.65 1.91
CA GLN A 86 -5.24 4.48 2.94
C GLN A 86 -6.37 5.52 2.83
N GLU A 87 -6.03 6.78 2.55
CA GLU A 87 -6.99 7.91 2.45
C GLU A 87 -7.43 8.20 1.00
N TYR A 88 -7.46 7.19 0.12
CA TYR A 88 -7.88 7.29 -1.29
C TYR A 88 -7.09 8.32 -2.13
N ASN A 89 -6.77 9.49 -1.58
CA ASN A 89 -6.09 10.63 -2.23
C ASN A 89 -6.73 11.01 -3.59
N LEU A 90 -8.05 11.06 -3.63
CA LEU A 90 -8.80 11.54 -4.77
C LEU A 90 -9.00 13.04 -4.69
N VAL A 91 -8.99 13.70 -5.85
CA VAL A 91 -9.37 15.11 -5.95
C VAL A 91 -10.90 15.15 -5.98
N GLU A 92 -11.51 15.49 -4.85
CA GLU A 92 -12.95 15.37 -4.63
C GLU A 92 -13.81 16.15 -5.64
N ARG A 93 -13.36 17.32 -6.06
CA ARG A 93 -14.07 18.19 -7.05
C ARG A 93 -13.98 17.67 -8.48
N LEU A 94 -13.08 16.72 -8.77
CA LEU A 94 -12.96 16.11 -10.09
C LEU A 94 -13.92 14.92 -10.23
N THR A 95 -14.26 14.60 -11.49
CA THR A 95 -15.00 13.39 -11.81
C THR A 95 -14.16 12.14 -11.58
N VAL A 96 -14.78 10.99 -11.42
CA VAL A 96 -14.15 9.68 -11.34
C VAL A 96 -13.18 9.47 -12.50
N MET A 97 -13.63 9.73 -13.72
CA MET A 97 -12.80 9.65 -14.93
C MET A 97 -11.54 10.51 -14.84
N LYS A 98 -11.68 11.77 -14.39
CA LYS A 98 -10.53 12.69 -14.25
C LYS A 98 -9.58 12.25 -13.16
N ASN A 99 -10.07 11.67 -12.06
CA ASN A 99 -9.23 11.09 -11.01
C ASN A 99 -8.41 9.92 -11.55
N VAL A 100 -9.00 9.02 -12.33
CA VAL A 100 -8.27 7.89 -12.94
C VAL A 100 -7.25 8.39 -13.95
N LEU A 101 -7.62 9.33 -14.82
CA LEU A 101 -6.70 9.97 -15.78
C LEU A 101 -5.53 10.68 -15.11
N SER A 102 -5.69 11.19 -13.87
CA SER A 102 -4.59 11.81 -13.14
C SER A 102 -3.41 10.86 -12.89
N GLY A 103 -3.67 9.54 -12.81
CA GLY A 103 -2.63 8.50 -12.74
C GLY A 103 -1.71 8.49 -13.97
N ARG A 104 -2.18 8.99 -15.12
CA ARG A 104 -1.41 9.05 -16.38
C ARG A 104 -0.52 10.29 -16.51
N LEU A 105 -0.70 11.31 -15.66
CA LEU A 105 0.01 12.59 -15.77
C LEU A 105 1.55 12.46 -15.75
N GLY A 106 2.08 11.47 -15.04
CA GLY A 106 3.52 11.21 -14.99
C GLY A 106 4.15 10.80 -16.32
N GLN A 107 3.34 10.38 -17.29
CA GLN A 107 3.80 9.93 -18.62
C GLN A 107 3.77 11.04 -19.68
N TYR A 108 3.29 12.22 -19.30
CA TYR A 108 3.20 13.39 -20.20
C TYR A 108 4.28 14.42 -19.88
N SER A 109 4.57 15.27 -20.87
CA SER A 109 5.37 16.47 -20.64
C SER A 109 4.62 17.42 -19.69
N SER A 110 5.36 18.32 -19.03
CA SER A 110 4.78 19.27 -18.09
C SER A 110 3.71 20.16 -18.72
N LEU A 111 3.88 20.57 -20.00
CA LEU A 111 2.91 21.36 -20.75
C LEU A 111 1.61 20.57 -21.00
N GLN A 112 1.70 19.34 -21.50
CA GLN A 112 0.53 18.49 -21.74
C GLN A 112 -0.23 18.16 -20.44
N SER A 113 0.51 17.96 -19.35
CA SER A 113 -0.07 17.73 -18.03
C SER A 113 -0.86 18.94 -17.50
N CYS A 114 -0.35 20.19 -17.71
CA CYS A 114 -1.03 21.41 -17.29
C CYS A 114 -2.38 21.61 -18.01
N PHE A 115 -2.48 21.26 -19.27
CA PHE A 115 -3.72 21.44 -20.04
C PHE A 115 -4.68 20.24 -19.93
N HIS A 116 -4.34 19.18 -19.16
CA HIS A 116 -5.15 17.95 -19.04
C HIS A 116 -5.57 17.38 -20.41
N TRP A 117 -4.68 17.47 -21.38
CA TRP A 117 -4.94 17.07 -22.76
C TRP A 117 -4.71 15.56 -22.90
N PHE A 118 -5.72 14.80 -22.52
CA PHE A 118 -5.72 13.35 -22.67
C PHE A 118 -6.28 12.99 -24.05
N ASP A 119 -5.50 12.28 -24.84
CA ASP A 119 -5.93 11.70 -26.10
C ASP A 119 -6.94 10.55 -25.89
N THR A 120 -7.51 10.07 -27.00
CA THR A 120 -8.50 8.99 -26.97
C THR A 120 -7.95 7.71 -26.33
N GLY A 121 -6.68 7.34 -26.62
CA GLY A 121 -6.07 6.14 -26.08
C GLY A 121 -5.93 6.19 -24.55
N GLN A 122 -5.65 7.37 -23.97
CA GLN A 122 -5.58 7.53 -22.52
C GLN A 122 -6.97 7.40 -21.86
N ARG A 123 -8.00 7.92 -22.53
CA ARG A 123 -9.37 7.80 -22.06
C ARG A 123 -9.82 6.34 -22.09
N GLU A 124 -9.48 5.59 -23.13
CA GLU A 124 -9.75 4.15 -23.22
C GLU A 124 -9.08 3.36 -22.10
N ILE A 125 -7.80 3.64 -21.79
CA ILE A 125 -7.10 3.03 -20.66
C ILE A 125 -7.83 3.33 -19.35
N ALA A 126 -8.26 4.56 -19.13
CA ALA A 126 -8.96 4.94 -17.91
C ALA A 126 -10.36 4.29 -17.81
N LEU A 127 -11.11 4.21 -18.92
CA LEU A 127 -12.40 3.53 -18.98
C LEU A 127 -12.23 2.03 -18.68
N HIS A 128 -11.24 1.37 -19.30
CA HIS A 128 -10.94 -0.03 -19.03
C HIS A 128 -10.54 -0.25 -17.56
N SER A 129 -9.73 0.63 -16.99
CA SER A 129 -9.37 0.54 -15.57
C SER A 129 -10.57 0.68 -14.64
N LEU A 130 -11.55 1.55 -14.99
CA LEU A 130 -12.81 1.69 -14.25
C LEU A 130 -13.71 0.47 -14.39
N GLU A 131 -13.77 -0.13 -15.56
CA GLU A 131 -14.51 -1.37 -15.82
C GLU A 131 -13.99 -2.51 -14.94
N ARG A 132 -12.66 -2.66 -14.83
CA ARG A 132 -12.01 -3.69 -14.01
C ARG A 132 -12.40 -3.66 -12.54
N VAL A 133 -12.79 -2.51 -12.02
CA VAL A 133 -13.23 -2.31 -10.62
C VAL A 133 -14.73 -2.02 -10.50
N ASN A 134 -15.52 -2.30 -11.56
CA ASN A 134 -16.97 -2.08 -11.60
C ASN A 134 -17.40 -0.62 -11.34
N MET A 135 -16.59 0.37 -11.75
CA MET A 135 -16.86 1.80 -11.55
C MET A 135 -17.14 2.59 -12.83
N LEU A 136 -17.26 1.90 -13.98
CA LEU A 136 -17.50 2.55 -15.28
C LEU A 136 -18.77 3.41 -15.28
N HIS A 137 -19.85 2.93 -14.67
CA HIS A 137 -21.14 3.62 -14.56
C HIS A 137 -21.08 4.94 -13.76
N ARG A 138 -20.03 5.14 -12.97
CA ARG A 138 -19.76 6.36 -12.19
C ARG A 138 -18.76 7.32 -12.85
N ALA A 139 -18.29 7.04 -14.07
CA ALA A 139 -17.17 7.76 -14.71
C ALA A 139 -17.36 9.29 -14.75
N THR A 140 -18.59 9.77 -14.94
CA THR A 140 -18.92 11.22 -15.00
C THR A 140 -19.26 11.84 -13.65
N GLN A 141 -19.45 11.03 -12.61
CA GLN A 141 -19.80 11.49 -11.27
C GLN A 141 -18.58 12.10 -10.56
N ARG A 142 -18.80 13.12 -9.74
CA ARG A 142 -17.73 13.71 -8.89
C ARG A 142 -17.37 12.77 -7.75
N ALA A 143 -16.07 12.78 -7.38
CA ALA A 143 -15.54 11.89 -6.35
C ALA A 143 -16.06 12.20 -4.93
N ASP A 144 -16.48 13.44 -4.65
CA ASP A 144 -17.09 13.81 -3.36
C ASP A 144 -18.46 13.14 -3.11
N ARG A 145 -19.10 12.60 -4.14
CA ARG A 145 -20.41 11.91 -4.07
C ARG A 145 -20.30 10.39 -3.93
N LEU A 146 -19.08 9.87 -3.80
CA LEU A 146 -18.82 8.44 -3.71
C LEU A 146 -18.77 7.99 -2.23
N SER A 147 -19.23 6.74 -2.00
CA SER A 147 -18.98 6.04 -0.75
C SER A 147 -17.49 5.73 -0.56
N GLY A 148 -17.08 5.35 0.66
CA GLY A 148 -15.68 4.98 0.95
C GLY A 148 -15.16 3.86 0.06
N GLY A 149 -15.93 2.78 -0.12
CA GLY A 149 -15.56 1.67 -0.98
C GLY A 149 -15.50 2.05 -2.46
N GLU A 150 -16.44 2.89 -2.95
CA GLU A 150 -16.37 3.42 -4.31
C GLU A 150 -15.13 4.29 -4.52
N LYS A 151 -14.76 5.15 -3.54
CA LYS A 151 -13.51 5.92 -3.57
C LYS A 151 -12.29 5.02 -3.65
N GLN A 152 -12.27 3.92 -2.89
CA GLN A 152 -11.16 2.97 -2.92
C GLN A 152 -11.05 2.24 -4.27
N ARG A 153 -12.16 1.81 -4.85
CA ARG A 153 -12.17 1.23 -6.21
C ARG A 153 -11.63 2.22 -7.25
N VAL A 154 -12.00 3.49 -7.16
CA VAL A 154 -11.46 4.54 -8.04
C VAL A 154 -9.95 4.75 -7.82
N ALA A 155 -9.45 4.67 -6.58
CA ALA A 155 -8.02 4.72 -6.28
C ALA A 155 -7.25 3.53 -6.88
N ILE A 156 -7.83 2.32 -6.82
CA ILE A 156 -7.28 1.12 -7.50
C ILE A 156 -7.28 1.32 -9.02
N ALA A 157 -8.40 1.79 -9.62
CA ALA A 157 -8.46 2.08 -11.05
C ALA A 157 -7.41 3.12 -11.49
N ARG A 158 -7.17 4.15 -10.68
CA ARG A 158 -6.11 5.14 -10.93
C ARG A 158 -4.73 4.51 -10.93
N ALA A 159 -4.46 3.58 -10.01
CA ALA A 159 -3.20 2.85 -9.96
C ALA A 159 -3.04 1.93 -11.19
N LEU A 160 -4.08 1.21 -11.59
CA LEU A 160 -4.09 0.37 -12.80
C LEU A 160 -3.88 1.17 -14.09
N ALA A 161 -4.51 2.35 -14.19
CA ALA A 161 -4.38 3.22 -15.35
C ALA A 161 -2.92 3.62 -15.62
N GLN A 162 -2.03 3.58 -14.65
CA GLN A 162 -0.59 3.79 -14.83
C GLN A 162 0.07 2.67 -15.65
N ARG A 163 -0.59 1.51 -15.83
CA ARG A 163 0.04 0.27 -16.33
C ARG A 163 1.29 -0.04 -15.49
N PRO A 164 1.11 -0.29 -14.20
CA PRO A 164 2.20 -0.32 -13.26
C PRO A 164 3.06 -1.57 -13.41
N MET A 165 4.34 -1.45 -13.08
CA MET A 165 5.28 -2.58 -12.93
C MET A 165 5.11 -3.28 -11.59
N ILE A 166 4.56 -2.56 -10.61
CA ILE A 166 4.23 -3.03 -9.27
C ILE A 166 3.07 -2.22 -8.72
N ILE A 167 2.19 -2.86 -7.95
CA ILE A 167 1.21 -2.19 -7.12
C ILE A 167 1.71 -2.22 -5.68
N VAL A 168 1.68 -1.04 -5.04
CA VAL A 168 2.01 -0.86 -3.63
C VAL A 168 0.77 -0.31 -2.94
N ALA A 169 0.23 -1.02 -1.95
CA ALA A 169 -0.97 -0.62 -1.24
C ALA A 169 -0.68 -0.45 0.26
N ASP A 170 -0.87 0.77 0.77
CA ASP A 170 -0.68 1.08 2.19
C ASP A 170 -2.04 1.10 2.89
N GLU A 171 -2.34 0.02 3.61
CA GLU A 171 -3.59 -0.20 4.36
C GLU A 171 -4.86 0.10 3.55
N PRO A 172 -5.05 -0.53 2.38
CA PRO A 172 -6.09 -0.13 1.42
C PRO A 172 -7.53 -0.32 1.92
N VAL A 173 -7.73 -0.97 3.06
CA VAL A 173 -9.05 -1.29 3.61
C VAL A 173 -9.25 -0.86 5.06
N ALA A 174 -8.30 -0.13 5.66
CA ALA A 174 -8.31 0.19 7.10
C ALA A 174 -9.53 1.03 7.56
N SER A 175 -10.15 1.78 6.66
CA SER A 175 -11.29 2.66 6.96
C SER A 175 -12.66 2.09 6.54
N LEU A 176 -12.70 0.80 6.17
CA LEU A 176 -13.88 0.14 5.65
C LEU A 176 -14.42 -0.91 6.64
N ASP A 177 -15.71 -1.19 6.55
CA ASP A 177 -16.30 -2.33 7.26
C ASP A 177 -15.77 -3.67 6.74
N VAL A 178 -16.03 -4.75 7.48
CA VAL A 178 -15.46 -6.08 7.20
C VAL A 178 -15.88 -6.57 5.82
N GLU A 179 -17.17 -6.49 5.47
CA GLU A 179 -17.68 -7.00 4.20
C GLU A 179 -17.07 -6.24 3.01
N LEU A 180 -17.04 -4.92 3.10
CA LEU A 180 -16.48 -4.07 2.07
C LEU A 180 -14.96 -4.26 1.93
N SER A 181 -14.26 -4.50 3.05
CA SER A 181 -12.83 -4.82 3.06
C SER A 181 -12.53 -6.08 2.26
N TRP A 182 -13.32 -7.14 2.43
CA TRP A 182 -13.21 -8.38 1.66
C TRP A 182 -13.47 -8.16 0.16
N GLN A 183 -14.49 -7.36 -0.18
CA GLN A 183 -14.80 -7.02 -1.57
C GLN A 183 -13.66 -6.24 -2.25
N ILE A 184 -13.13 -5.20 -1.59
CA ILE A 184 -12.04 -4.39 -2.11
C ILE A 184 -10.75 -5.19 -2.26
N MET A 185 -10.42 -6.05 -1.27
CA MET A 185 -9.27 -6.95 -1.37
C MET A 185 -9.42 -7.94 -2.53
N SER A 186 -10.62 -8.52 -2.70
CA SER A 186 -10.93 -9.39 -3.84
C SER A 186 -10.73 -8.66 -5.17
N ASP A 187 -11.24 -7.44 -5.31
CA ASP A 187 -11.06 -6.63 -6.53
C ASP A 187 -9.57 -6.35 -6.80
N LEU A 188 -8.81 -5.91 -5.79
CA LEU A 188 -7.39 -5.62 -5.92
C LEU A 188 -6.59 -6.85 -6.34
N VAL A 189 -6.81 -7.98 -5.67
CA VAL A 189 -6.11 -9.24 -5.95
C VAL A 189 -6.46 -9.78 -7.32
N ARG A 190 -7.74 -9.76 -7.70
CA ARG A 190 -8.20 -10.19 -9.01
C ARG A 190 -7.53 -9.39 -10.12
N VAL A 191 -7.56 -8.06 -10.05
CA VAL A 191 -6.95 -7.23 -11.09
C VAL A 191 -5.44 -7.36 -11.13
N SER A 192 -4.76 -7.53 -9.99
CA SER A 192 -3.31 -7.76 -9.92
C SER A 192 -2.92 -9.08 -10.59
N ARG A 193 -3.68 -10.15 -10.34
CA ARG A 193 -3.45 -11.46 -10.95
C ARG A 193 -3.73 -11.47 -12.45
N ASP A 194 -4.83 -10.85 -12.87
CA ASP A 194 -5.20 -10.78 -14.29
C ASP A 194 -4.16 -10.01 -15.11
N GLU A 195 -3.57 -8.96 -14.54
CA GLU A 195 -2.51 -8.15 -15.18
C GLU A 195 -1.10 -8.69 -14.91
N GLN A 196 -0.96 -9.77 -14.13
CA GLN A 196 0.33 -10.34 -13.70
C GLN A 196 1.26 -9.32 -13.03
N VAL A 197 0.70 -8.32 -12.33
CA VAL A 197 1.44 -7.27 -11.66
C VAL A 197 1.80 -7.71 -10.24
N PRO A 198 3.10 -7.71 -9.87
CA PRO A 198 3.51 -7.95 -8.49
C PRO A 198 2.86 -6.92 -7.55
N THR A 199 2.38 -7.37 -6.39
CA THR A 199 1.63 -6.51 -5.49
C THR A 199 2.11 -6.67 -4.05
N LEU A 200 2.47 -5.56 -3.42
CA LEU A 200 2.90 -5.51 -2.03
C LEU A 200 1.89 -4.69 -1.22
N ILE A 201 1.26 -5.31 -0.22
CA ILE A 201 0.15 -4.73 0.52
C ILE A 201 0.47 -4.69 2.01
N SER A 202 0.40 -3.54 2.67
CA SER A 202 0.38 -3.50 4.13
C SER A 202 -1.03 -3.78 4.64
N ILE A 203 -1.17 -4.72 5.56
CA ILE A 203 -2.46 -5.16 6.10
C ILE A 203 -2.33 -5.34 7.62
N HIS A 204 -3.33 -4.87 8.37
CA HIS A 204 -3.42 -5.15 9.81
C HIS A 204 -4.20 -6.43 10.11
N ASP A 205 -5.18 -6.76 9.28
CA ASP A 205 -6.03 -7.94 9.43
C ASP A 205 -5.31 -9.18 8.89
N VAL A 206 -5.00 -10.10 9.79
CA VAL A 206 -4.29 -11.36 9.49
C VAL A 206 -5.16 -12.30 8.65
N GLU A 207 -6.48 -12.30 8.86
CA GLU A 207 -7.39 -13.19 8.13
C GLU A 207 -7.52 -12.73 6.67
N LEU A 208 -7.57 -11.42 6.42
CA LEU A 208 -7.49 -10.88 5.05
C LEU A 208 -6.15 -11.26 4.39
N ALA A 209 -5.03 -11.13 5.11
CA ALA A 209 -3.72 -11.50 4.57
C ALA A 209 -3.66 -12.98 4.21
N LYS A 210 -4.19 -13.87 5.07
CA LYS A 210 -4.23 -15.32 4.82
C LYS A 210 -5.15 -15.69 3.65
N ALA A 211 -6.27 -14.99 3.49
CA ALA A 211 -7.26 -15.32 2.47
C ALA A 211 -6.85 -14.89 1.06
N PHE A 212 -6.11 -13.79 0.94
CA PHE A 212 -5.91 -13.12 -0.34
C PHE A 212 -4.46 -13.13 -0.84
N CYS A 213 -3.45 -13.28 0.03
CA CYS A 213 -2.06 -13.15 -0.35
C CYS A 213 -1.38 -14.50 -0.51
N ASP A 214 -0.44 -14.57 -1.46
CA ASP A 214 0.33 -15.80 -1.75
C ASP A 214 1.43 -16.01 -0.70
N ARG A 215 1.94 -14.90 -0.12
CA ARG A 215 3.00 -14.89 0.88
C ARG A 215 2.78 -13.78 1.90
N ILE A 216 3.20 -14.04 3.12
CA ILE A 216 3.10 -13.10 4.24
C ILE A 216 4.49 -12.82 4.77
N VAL A 217 4.81 -11.54 4.93
CA VAL A 217 6.02 -11.03 5.55
C VAL A 217 5.64 -10.30 6.82
N GLY A 218 6.07 -10.82 7.95
CA GLY A 218 5.80 -10.27 9.28
C GLY A 218 6.97 -9.37 9.74
N LEU A 219 6.65 -8.12 10.06
CA LEU A 219 7.61 -7.15 10.59
C LEU A 219 7.40 -6.90 12.08
N ALA A 220 8.51 -6.83 12.81
CA ALA A 220 8.55 -6.37 14.20
C ALA A 220 9.79 -5.48 14.39
N GLN A 221 9.61 -4.28 14.96
CA GLN A 221 10.68 -3.35 15.33
C GLN A 221 11.71 -3.08 14.21
N GLY A 222 11.23 -2.97 12.96
CA GLY A 222 12.05 -2.68 11.78
C GLY A 222 12.78 -3.89 11.18
N GLU A 223 12.46 -5.10 11.62
CA GLU A 223 13.06 -6.35 11.14
C GLU A 223 11.99 -7.31 10.59
N ILE A 224 12.35 -8.14 9.61
CA ILE A 224 11.52 -9.26 9.17
C ILE A 224 11.70 -10.41 10.17
N VAL A 225 10.61 -10.80 10.82
CA VAL A 225 10.58 -11.89 11.81
C VAL A 225 9.81 -13.12 11.32
N PHE A 226 9.12 -12.99 10.21
CA PHE A 226 8.43 -14.07 9.50
C PHE A 226 8.42 -13.77 8.01
N ASP A 227 8.65 -14.80 7.19
CA ASP A 227 8.52 -14.76 5.74
C ASP A 227 8.12 -16.14 5.24
N GLY A 228 6.91 -16.28 4.69
CA GLY A 228 6.43 -17.57 4.25
C GLY A 228 4.98 -17.60 3.78
N LEU A 229 4.54 -18.81 3.44
CA LEU A 229 3.17 -19.08 3.02
C LEU A 229 2.17 -18.78 4.15
N PRO A 230 0.93 -18.34 3.83
CA PRO A 230 -0.12 -18.12 4.82
C PRO A 230 -0.38 -19.32 5.73
N SER A 231 -0.27 -20.54 5.21
CA SER A 231 -0.45 -21.80 5.97
C SER A 231 0.63 -22.05 7.02
N ARG A 232 1.78 -21.39 6.94
CA ARG A 232 2.88 -21.50 7.92
C ARG A 232 2.80 -20.44 9.02
N LEU A 233 1.84 -19.52 8.93
CA LEU A 233 1.64 -18.46 9.93
C LEU A 233 0.91 -19.01 11.13
N ASP A 234 1.66 -19.65 12.03
CA ASP A 234 1.19 -20.22 13.28
C ASP A 234 1.13 -19.19 14.43
N ARG A 235 0.66 -19.62 15.61
CA ARG A 235 0.57 -18.76 16.78
C ARG A 235 1.92 -18.23 17.22
N ALA A 236 2.98 -19.05 17.15
CA ALA A 236 4.32 -18.63 17.54
C ALA A 236 4.88 -17.55 16.60
N ALA A 237 4.58 -17.63 15.29
CA ALA A 237 4.91 -16.58 14.33
C ALA A 237 4.12 -15.30 14.62
N LEU A 238 2.81 -15.41 14.89
CA LEU A 238 1.99 -14.25 15.27
C LEU A 238 2.48 -13.59 16.55
N ASP A 239 2.87 -14.38 17.55
CA ASP A 239 3.42 -13.85 18.81
C ASP A 239 4.75 -13.10 18.56
N ARG A 240 5.60 -13.53 17.62
CA ARG A 240 6.82 -12.79 17.24
C ARG A 240 6.52 -11.48 16.51
N ILE A 241 5.53 -11.48 15.60
CA ILE A 241 5.15 -10.32 14.79
C ILE A 241 4.44 -9.26 15.65
N PHE A 242 3.53 -9.72 16.50
CA PHE A 242 2.67 -8.85 17.30
C PHE A 242 3.09 -8.80 18.78
N ARG A 243 4.36 -9.19 19.10
CA ARG A 243 4.84 -9.22 20.48
C ARG A 243 4.23 -8.12 21.32
N PHE A 244 3.40 -8.53 22.24
CA PHE A 244 3.06 -7.72 23.38
C PHE A 244 4.32 -7.68 24.25
N ASP A 245 5.12 -6.63 24.15
CA ASP A 245 6.22 -6.38 25.09
C ASP A 245 5.63 -5.98 26.45
N ARG A 246 4.94 -6.83 27.02
CA ARG A 246 4.51 -7.13 28.40
C ARG A 246 3.35 -8.12 28.29
N PRO A 247 3.26 -9.16 29.14
CA PRO A 247 1.95 -9.60 29.51
C PRO A 247 1.19 -8.32 29.86
N VAL A 248 -0.01 -8.16 29.33
CA VAL A 248 -0.98 -7.27 29.96
C VAL A 248 -1.13 -7.88 31.34
N ASP A 249 -0.31 -7.44 32.30
CA ASP A 249 -0.63 -7.58 33.69
C ASP A 249 -2.02 -6.97 33.76
N LEU A 250 -2.99 -7.83 33.83
CA LEU A 250 -4.37 -7.47 34.08
C LEU A 250 -4.26 -6.66 35.36
N VAL A 251 -4.21 -5.33 35.23
CA VAL A 251 -4.27 -4.41 36.37
C VAL A 251 -5.48 -4.90 37.13
N PRO A 252 -5.31 -5.42 38.35
CA PRO A 252 -6.42 -5.99 39.11
C PRO A 252 -7.59 -5.01 39.07
N LEU A 253 -8.81 -5.51 38.94
CA LEU A 253 -10.01 -4.67 38.82
C LEU A 253 -10.08 -3.57 39.91
N GLU A 254 -9.46 -3.85 41.06
CA GLU A 254 -9.33 -2.95 42.21
C GLU A 254 -8.45 -1.71 41.91
N GLU A 255 -7.38 -1.84 41.11
CA GLU A 255 -6.53 -0.69 40.73
C GLU A 255 -7.14 0.14 39.59
N ARG A 256 -8.04 -0.42 38.77
CA ARG A 256 -8.77 0.34 37.74
C ARG A 256 -9.74 1.35 38.34
N GLN A 257 -10.35 1.04 39.47
CA GLN A 257 -11.25 1.96 40.17
C GLN A 257 -10.50 3.16 40.74
N THR A 258 -9.31 2.96 41.31
CA THR A 258 -8.47 4.03 41.84
C THR A 258 -7.92 4.96 40.78
N LEU A 259 -7.65 4.48 39.57
CA LEU A 259 -7.22 5.31 38.44
C LEU A 259 -8.35 6.17 37.87
N VAL A 260 -9.59 5.67 37.86
CA VAL A 260 -10.76 6.44 37.40
C VAL A 260 -11.12 7.54 38.42
N GLU A 261 -10.97 7.31 39.69
CA GLU A 261 -11.21 8.31 40.75
C GLU A 261 -10.16 9.44 40.75
N ARG A 262 -8.88 9.12 40.47
CA ARG A 262 -7.80 10.12 40.35
C ARG A 262 -7.89 11.00 39.10
N THR A 263 -8.63 10.59 38.08
CA THR A 263 -8.82 11.37 36.84
C THR A 263 -10.05 12.28 36.90
N ARG A 264 -10.86 12.17 37.98
CA ARG A 264 -12.06 12.96 38.21
C ARG A 264 -11.92 14.02 39.35
N ALA A 265 -10.76 14.11 39.99
CA ALA A 265 -10.36 15.13 40.95
C ALA A 265 -9.36 16.11 40.31
#